data_fa1a61c9454b2fccc74e23021586c2da
#
_entry.id   fa1a61c9454b2fccc74e23021586c2da
#
_cell.length_a   1.000
_cell.length_b   1.000
_cell.length_c   1.000
_cell.angle_alpha   90.00
_cell.angle_beta   90.00
_cell.angle_gamma   90.00
#
_symmetry.space_group_name_H-M   'P 1'
#
loop_
_entity.id
_entity.type
_entity.pdbx_description
1 polymer ?
#
loop_
_entity_poly.entity_id
_entity_poly.type
_entity_poly.pdbx_seq_one_letter_code
_entity_poly.pdbx_strand_id
1 'polypeptide(L)'
;MDRVFERGSANRFGECDEGGRVPDVEHRGRERGAYTPPTDDDLIPLGQLAPVAGTGFDFNAPKAIGADFLVDEQQKTALGYDHAYQLDPSCREMKAVAATVVSGDGKLAMDLLTTKPAMQFYSGNHLAGISARDGGTYSAHQGLALETEFLPDCPNHPEWPEANCWVLPGETYRHAT
;
A
#
# COMPACT_ATOMS: atom_id res chain seq x y z
N MET A 1 5.16 -14.83 -19.23
CA MET A 1 3.89 -15.47 -18.87
C MET A 1 2.91 -14.36 -18.55
N ASP A 2 2.45 -13.77 -19.66
CA ASP A 2 1.72 -12.51 -19.66
C ASP A 2 0.23 -12.82 -19.73
N ARG A 3 -0.47 -12.81 -18.63
CA ARG A 3 -1.95 -12.78 -18.60
C ARG A 3 -2.48 -12.54 -17.19
N VAL A 4 -2.58 -11.32 -16.77
CA VAL A 4 -3.46 -10.97 -15.66
C VAL A 4 -4.26 -9.67 -15.92
N PHE A 5 -4.24 -9.13 -17.10
CA PHE A 5 -5.15 -8.04 -17.45
C PHE A 5 -5.89 -8.37 -18.75
N GLU A 6 -6.80 -9.34 -18.70
CA GLU A 6 -7.80 -9.48 -19.77
C GLU A 6 -8.89 -8.42 -19.60
N ARG A 7 -9.18 -7.79 -20.74
CA ARG A 7 -10.14 -6.74 -20.97
C ARG A 7 -11.53 -7.11 -20.44
N GLY A 8 -12.06 -6.28 -19.57
CA GLY A 8 -13.49 -6.26 -19.36
C GLY A 8 -13.91 -6.24 -17.91
N SER A 9 -13.70 -5.17 -17.23
CA SER A 9 -14.24 -4.74 -15.94
C SER A 9 -13.19 -4.21 -14.93
N ALA A 10 -12.05 -3.74 -15.39
CA ALA A 10 -11.00 -3.19 -14.52
C ALA A 10 -11.35 -1.83 -13.89
N ASN A 11 -12.60 -1.41 -13.93
CA ASN A 11 -13.01 -0.07 -13.49
C ASN A 11 -13.82 -0.07 -12.19
N ARG A 12 -13.66 -1.06 -11.30
CA ARG A 12 -14.44 -1.08 -10.05
C ARG A 12 -13.63 -1.35 -8.78
N PHE A 13 -12.35 -1.20 -8.79
CA PHE A 13 -11.63 -0.96 -7.56
C PHE A 13 -11.68 0.54 -7.30
N GLY A 14 -12.58 0.96 -6.41
CA GLY A 14 -12.56 2.28 -5.85
C GLY A 14 -13.22 3.39 -6.64
N GLU A 15 -14.38 3.20 -7.25
CA GLU A 15 -15.24 4.35 -7.51
C GLU A 15 -15.61 4.97 -6.16
N CYS A 16 -15.15 6.20 -5.89
CA CYS A 16 -15.68 7.00 -4.79
C CYS A 16 -17.18 7.19 -5.00
N ASP A 17 -17.96 7.18 -3.93
CA ASP A 17 -19.34 7.63 -3.98
C ASP A 17 -19.39 9.11 -4.44
N GLU A 18 -20.56 9.62 -4.79
CA GLU A 18 -20.74 11.00 -5.27
C GLU A 18 -20.26 12.07 -4.27
N GLY A 19 -19.77 11.69 -3.10
CA GLY A 19 -19.19 12.52 -2.06
C GLY A 19 -17.69 12.51 -1.95
N GLY A 20 -16.96 11.83 -2.87
CA GLY A 20 -15.49 11.81 -2.89
C GLY A 20 -14.87 10.98 -1.75
N ARG A 21 -15.59 10.02 -1.18
CA ARG A 21 -15.06 9.13 -0.15
C ARG A 21 -14.26 8.01 -0.76
N VAL A 22 -13.16 7.67 -0.10
CA VAL A 22 -12.45 6.40 -0.36
C VAL A 22 -13.46 5.27 -0.21
N PRO A 23 -13.57 4.34 -1.17
CA PRO A 23 -14.51 3.22 -1.08
C PRO A 23 -14.34 2.49 0.25
N ASP A 24 -15.42 1.90 0.73
CA ASP A 24 -15.38 0.93 1.83
C ASP A 24 -14.64 -0.33 1.37
N VAL A 25 -13.32 -0.24 1.32
CA VAL A 25 -12.44 -1.37 1.04
C VAL A 25 -11.94 -1.86 2.38
N GLU A 26 -12.28 -3.10 2.73
CA GLU A 26 -11.68 -3.75 3.89
C GLU A 26 -10.28 -4.21 3.53
N HIS A 27 -9.30 -3.73 4.24
CA HIS A 27 -7.93 -4.22 4.20
C HIS A 27 -7.69 -5.18 5.37
N ARG A 28 -7.15 -6.35 5.06
CA ARG A 28 -6.67 -7.32 6.05
C ARG A 28 -5.20 -7.55 5.78
N GLY A 29 -4.34 -6.93 6.57
CA GLY A 29 -2.90 -7.19 6.53
C GLY A 29 -2.48 -8.10 7.67
N ARG A 30 -1.50 -8.97 7.45
CA ARG A 30 -0.70 -9.55 8.52
C ARG A 30 0.56 -8.73 8.68
N GLU A 31 0.36 -7.52 9.13
CA GLU A 31 1.44 -6.59 9.38
C GLU A 31 1.92 -6.79 10.80
N ARG A 32 3.19 -7.11 11.00
CA ARG A 32 3.78 -7.09 12.32
C ARG A 32 4.16 -5.67 12.71
N GLY A 33 3.13 -4.86 12.98
CA GLY A 33 3.25 -3.76 13.93
C GLY A 33 4.19 -2.61 13.63
N ALA A 34 4.80 -2.50 12.45
CA ALA A 34 5.62 -1.35 12.14
C ALA A 34 5.38 -0.85 10.71
N TYR A 35 5.30 0.45 10.53
CA TYR A 35 5.36 1.11 9.23
C TYR A 35 6.64 1.96 9.14
N THR A 36 6.95 2.46 7.95
CA THR A 36 8.03 3.44 7.84
C THR A 36 7.70 4.66 8.68
N PRO A 37 8.72 5.32 9.19
CA PRO A 37 8.56 6.43 10.11
C PRO A 37 7.78 7.56 9.49
N PRO A 38 7.35 8.45 10.36
CA PRO A 38 6.95 9.77 9.97
C PRO A 38 7.90 10.27 8.92
N THR A 39 7.33 10.73 7.85
CA THR A 39 8.05 11.40 6.79
C THR A 39 8.10 12.89 7.09
N ASP A 40 9.05 13.59 6.50
CA ASP A 40 9.04 15.04 6.43
C ASP A 40 7.97 15.55 5.44
N ASP A 41 7.94 16.86 5.22
CA ASP A 41 6.98 17.49 4.31
C ASP A 41 7.19 17.08 2.83
N ASP A 42 8.35 16.55 2.48
CA ASP A 42 8.70 16.00 1.16
C ASP A 42 8.41 14.49 1.06
N LEU A 43 7.79 13.91 2.10
CA LEU A 43 7.48 12.49 2.24
C LEU A 43 8.72 11.57 2.28
N ILE A 44 9.86 12.12 2.72
CA ILE A 44 11.09 11.33 2.91
C ILE A 44 11.09 10.71 4.31
N PRO A 45 11.36 9.39 4.45
CA PRO A 45 11.40 8.73 5.74
C PRO A 45 12.41 9.34 6.72
N LEU A 46 12.02 9.49 8.00
CA LEU A 46 12.87 10.08 9.06
C LEU A 46 13.75 9.06 9.81
N GLY A 47 13.79 7.82 9.35
CA GLY A 47 14.75 6.81 9.82
C GLY A 47 14.26 5.88 10.92
N GLN A 48 13.22 6.21 11.70
CA GLN A 48 12.72 5.32 12.75
C GLN A 48 11.44 4.61 12.31
N LEU A 49 11.35 3.31 12.50
CA LEU A 49 10.12 2.57 12.28
C LEU A 49 9.17 2.80 13.46
N ALA A 50 7.94 3.19 13.18
CA ALA A 50 6.91 3.44 14.17
C ALA A 50 5.87 2.29 14.23
N PRO A 51 5.38 1.92 15.41
CA PRO A 51 4.35 0.88 15.53
C PRO A 51 3.01 1.39 14.98
N VAL A 52 2.28 0.52 14.25
CA VAL A 52 0.96 0.85 13.72
C VAL A 52 -0.15 0.68 14.75
N ALA A 53 0.05 -0.13 15.78
CA ALA A 53 -0.97 -0.49 16.75
C ALA A 53 -1.61 0.74 17.41
N GLY A 54 -2.94 0.85 17.32
CA GLY A 54 -3.70 1.96 17.90
C GLY A 54 -3.62 3.27 17.10
N THR A 55 -3.09 3.25 15.89
CA THR A 55 -3.05 4.41 14.96
C THR A 55 -4.02 4.21 13.80
N GLY A 56 -4.21 5.25 12.98
CA GLY A 56 -4.95 5.15 11.72
C GLY A 56 -4.33 4.18 10.70
N PHE A 57 -3.08 3.79 10.91
CA PHE A 57 -2.34 2.86 10.08
C PHE A 57 -2.50 1.39 10.48
N ASP A 58 -3.24 1.07 11.56
CA ASP A 58 -3.44 -0.29 12.01
C ASP A 58 -4.48 -1.04 11.17
N PHE A 59 -4.00 -1.89 10.27
CA PHE A 59 -4.80 -2.81 9.47
C PHE A 59 -4.62 -4.29 9.87
N ASN A 60 -4.10 -4.56 11.06
CA ASN A 60 -3.99 -5.93 11.59
C ASN A 60 -5.36 -6.60 11.80
N ALA A 61 -6.40 -5.81 12.00
CA ALA A 61 -7.79 -6.23 11.93
C ALA A 61 -8.46 -5.61 10.69
N PRO A 62 -9.41 -6.31 10.06
CA PRO A 62 -10.14 -5.77 8.93
C PRO A 62 -10.85 -4.47 9.29
N LYS A 63 -10.64 -3.43 8.50
CA LYS A 63 -11.39 -2.18 8.60
C LYS A 63 -11.53 -1.52 7.24
N ALA A 64 -12.56 -0.70 7.07
CA ALA A 64 -12.68 0.17 5.91
C ALA A 64 -11.49 1.15 5.87
N ILE A 65 -10.92 1.39 4.70
CA ILE A 65 -9.83 2.37 4.52
C ILE A 65 -10.27 3.75 5.01
N GLY A 66 -11.54 4.10 4.78
CA GLY A 66 -12.11 5.37 5.19
C GLY A 66 -12.38 5.52 6.70
N ALA A 67 -12.29 4.45 7.50
CA ALA A 67 -12.64 4.50 8.92
C ALA A 67 -11.74 5.45 9.73
N ASP A 68 -10.44 5.46 9.43
CA ASP A 68 -9.43 6.30 10.10
C ASP A 68 -8.68 7.18 9.09
N PHE A 69 -9.36 7.59 8.02
CA PHE A 69 -8.76 8.37 6.95
C PHE A 69 -8.57 9.82 7.36
N LEU A 70 -7.36 10.35 7.16
CA LEU A 70 -6.95 11.73 7.51
C LEU A 70 -7.12 12.09 9.01
N VAL A 71 -7.09 11.10 9.89
CA VAL A 71 -7.11 11.37 11.35
C VAL A 71 -5.71 11.62 11.91
N ASP A 72 -4.70 11.00 11.32
CA ASP A 72 -3.29 11.13 11.70
C ASP A 72 -2.60 12.27 10.95
N GLU A 73 -1.64 12.95 11.59
CA GLU A 73 -0.91 14.07 10.96
C GLU A 73 -0.09 13.60 9.76
N GLN A 74 0.46 12.37 9.78
CA GLN A 74 1.18 11.81 8.65
C GLN A 74 0.26 11.57 7.44
N GLN A 75 -0.97 11.11 7.68
CA GLN A 75 -1.96 11.01 6.62
C GLN A 75 -2.34 12.38 6.06
N LYS A 76 -2.44 13.41 6.91
CA LYS A 76 -2.77 14.78 6.45
C LYS A 76 -1.64 15.36 5.60
N THR A 77 -0.38 15.17 5.99
CA THR A 77 0.79 15.58 5.20
C THR A 77 0.80 14.88 3.85
N ALA A 78 0.56 13.57 3.80
CA ALA A 78 0.51 12.78 2.57
C ALA A 78 -0.81 12.91 1.80
N LEU A 79 -1.80 13.66 2.31
CA LEU A 79 -3.15 13.77 1.75
C LEU A 79 -3.89 12.42 1.68
N GLY A 80 -3.54 11.48 2.54
CA GLY A 80 -4.08 10.12 2.59
C GLY A 80 -3.02 9.10 3.04
N TYR A 81 -3.23 7.83 2.69
CA TYR A 81 -2.19 6.83 2.86
C TYR A 81 -1.18 6.94 1.72
N ASP A 82 0.09 6.99 2.06
CA ASP A 82 1.24 6.89 1.16
C ASP A 82 2.45 6.44 1.99
N HIS A 83 2.31 5.24 2.58
CA HIS A 83 3.20 4.75 3.62
C HIS A 83 3.55 3.29 3.38
N ALA A 84 4.80 2.95 3.66
CA ALA A 84 5.27 1.57 3.57
C ALA A 84 5.03 0.83 4.89
N TYR A 85 4.72 -0.44 4.78
CA TYR A 85 4.51 -1.36 5.89
C TYR A 85 5.55 -2.45 5.84
N GLN A 86 6.24 -2.67 6.95
CA GLN A 86 7.07 -3.84 7.11
C GLN A 86 6.18 -5.08 7.27
N LEU A 87 6.35 -6.05 6.39
CA LEU A 87 5.56 -7.28 6.39
C LEU A 87 6.12 -8.31 7.38
N ASP A 88 5.23 -9.16 7.90
CA ASP A 88 5.64 -10.33 8.68
C ASP A 88 6.57 -11.22 7.82
N PRO A 89 7.68 -11.72 8.39
CA PRO A 89 8.58 -12.62 7.67
C PRO A 89 7.92 -13.83 7.01
N SER A 90 6.81 -14.33 7.57
CA SER A 90 6.04 -15.43 6.97
C SER A 90 5.41 -15.09 5.61
N CYS A 91 5.23 -13.80 5.30
CA CYS A 91 4.66 -13.38 4.01
C CYS A 91 5.66 -13.52 2.85
N ARG A 92 6.99 -13.46 3.13
CA ARG A 92 8.05 -13.37 2.11
C ARG A 92 8.28 -14.64 1.29
N GLU A 93 7.70 -15.73 1.71
CA GLU A 93 7.84 -17.01 1.01
C GLU A 93 6.67 -17.34 0.08
N MET A 94 5.81 -16.36 -0.20
CA MET A 94 4.58 -16.57 -0.97
C MET A 94 3.62 -17.61 -0.33
N LYS A 95 3.77 -17.88 0.97
CA LYS A 95 2.98 -18.88 1.70
C LYS A 95 1.88 -18.27 2.54
N ALA A 96 2.03 -17.00 2.92
CA ALA A 96 1.04 -16.26 3.68
C ALA A 96 0.61 -15.03 2.88
N VAL A 97 -0.66 -14.68 3.00
CA VAL A 97 -1.22 -13.47 2.40
C VAL A 97 -0.65 -12.26 3.15
N ALA A 98 -0.03 -11.34 2.41
CA ALA A 98 0.51 -10.09 2.95
C ALA A 98 -0.59 -9.05 3.16
N ALA A 99 -1.54 -8.99 2.23
CA ALA A 99 -2.69 -8.09 2.32
C ALA A 99 -3.90 -8.70 1.62
N THR A 100 -5.09 -8.42 2.15
CA THR A 100 -6.37 -8.70 1.48
C THR A 100 -7.13 -7.40 1.33
N VAL A 101 -7.64 -7.13 0.15
CA VAL A 101 -8.48 -5.97 -0.16
C VAL A 101 -9.83 -6.48 -0.67
N VAL A 102 -10.91 -5.97 -0.11
CA VAL A 102 -12.27 -6.34 -0.51
C VAL A 102 -13.01 -5.07 -0.93
N SER A 103 -13.70 -5.12 -2.10
CA SER A 103 -14.51 -3.98 -2.55
C SER A 103 -15.67 -3.71 -1.60
N GLY A 104 -16.12 -2.45 -1.50
CA GLY A 104 -17.20 -2.06 -0.59
C GLY A 104 -18.53 -2.77 -0.83
N ASP A 105 -18.76 -3.28 -2.06
CA ASP A 105 -19.92 -4.11 -2.38
C ASP A 105 -19.68 -5.61 -2.13
N GLY A 106 -18.50 -5.98 -1.63
CA GLY A 106 -18.12 -7.37 -1.32
C GLY A 106 -17.97 -8.31 -2.51
N LYS A 107 -18.06 -7.81 -3.76
CA LYS A 107 -18.05 -8.66 -4.95
C LYS A 107 -16.66 -8.99 -5.47
N LEU A 108 -15.67 -8.20 -5.11
CA LEU A 108 -14.29 -8.41 -5.49
C LEU A 108 -13.42 -8.51 -4.23
N ALA A 109 -12.52 -9.46 -4.24
CA ALA A 109 -11.48 -9.59 -3.24
C ALA A 109 -10.14 -9.84 -3.94
N MET A 110 -9.08 -9.26 -3.41
CA MET A 110 -7.71 -9.46 -3.88
C MET A 110 -6.84 -9.84 -2.70
N ASP A 111 -6.17 -10.98 -2.82
CA ASP A 111 -5.12 -11.39 -1.90
C ASP A 111 -3.76 -11.10 -2.53
N LEU A 112 -2.92 -10.38 -1.82
CA LEU A 112 -1.55 -10.07 -2.22
C LEU A 112 -0.58 -11.03 -1.52
N LEU A 113 0.24 -11.70 -2.31
CA LEU A 113 1.38 -12.47 -1.82
C LEU A 113 2.66 -11.88 -2.42
N THR A 114 3.77 -11.92 -1.69
CA THR A 114 5.01 -11.34 -2.18
C THR A 114 6.24 -12.01 -1.58
N THR A 115 7.36 -11.86 -2.26
CA THR A 115 8.70 -12.18 -1.73
C THR A 115 9.40 -10.97 -1.15
N LYS A 116 8.74 -9.80 -1.15
CA LYS A 116 9.31 -8.55 -0.62
C LYS A 116 9.07 -8.39 0.87
N PRO A 117 9.98 -7.69 1.57
CA PRO A 117 9.85 -7.47 3.01
C PRO A 117 8.88 -6.37 3.39
N ALA A 118 8.45 -5.57 2.45
CA ALA A 118 7.57 -4.42 2.69
C ALA A 118 6.56 -4.23 1.57
N MET A 119 5.58 -3.38 1.84
CA MET A 119 4.52 -3.01 0.91
C MET A 119 4.15 -1.54 1.15
N GLN A 120 4.25 -0.70 0.12
CA GLN A 120 3.67 0.64 0.14
C GLN A 120 2.17 0.54 -0.08
N PHE A 121 1.40 1.21 0.75
CA PHE A 121 -0.01 1.43 0.55
C PHE A 121 -0.25 2.89 0.15
N TYR A 122 -0.76 3.09 -1.05
CA TYR A 122 -1.09 4.40 -1.60
C TYR A 122 -2.59 4.49 -1.87
N SER A 123 -3.25 5.51 -1.36
CA SER A 123 -4.70 5.70 -1.48
C SER A 123 -5.13 6.64 -2.62
N GLY A 124 -4.30 6.80 -3.64
CA GLY A 124 -4.66 7.58 -4.81
C GLY A 124 -4.71 9.09 -4.58
N ASN A 125 -3.90 9.61 -3.67
CA ASN A 125 -3.94 10.99 -3.18
C ASN A 125 -3.82 12.05 -4.30
N HIS A 126 -3.04 11.75 -5.34
CA HIS A 126 -2.72 12.67 -6.44
C HIS A 126 -3.38 12.28 -7.77
N LEU A 127 -4.45 11.49 -7.76
CA LEU A 127 -5.14 11.09 -8.99
C LEU A 127 -5.99 12.21 -9.60
N ALA A 128 -6.32 13.24 -8.83
CA ALA A 128 -7.18 14.33 -9.30
C ALA A 128 -6.65 14.98 -10.60
N GLY A 129 -7.50 15.05 -11.62
CA GLY A 129 -7.18 15.65 -12.90
C GLY A 129 -6.37 14.77 -13.88
N ILE A 130 -5.96 13.56 -13.45
CA ILE A 130 -5.31 12.60 -14.36
C ILE A 130 -6.35 12.04 -15.34
N SER A 131 -6.00 11.99 -16.63
CA SER A 131 -6.91 11.48 -17.66
C SER A 131 -7.21 10.00 -17.47
N ALA A 132 -8.49 9.66 -17.44
CA ALA A 132 -8.94 8.29 -17.40
C ALA A 132 -9.03 7.67 -18.82
N ARG A 133 -9.02 6.36 -18.90
CA ARG A 133 -9.04 5.60 -20.16
C ARG A 133 -10.30 5.86 -20.99
N ASP A 134 -11.42 6.15 -20.35
CA ASP A 134 -12.72 6.43 -20.99
C ASP A 134 -12.88 7.88 -21.47
N GLY A 135 -11.84 8.71 -21.34
CA GLY A 135 -11.84 10.12 -21.72
C GLY A 135 -12.29 11.08 -20.63
N GLY A 136 -12.66 10.56 -19.44
CA GLY A 136 -12.89 11.36 -18.25
C GLY A 136 -11.59 11.73 -17.52
N THR A 137 -11.71 12.19 -16.28
CA THR A 137 -10.60 12.43 -15.36
C THR A 137 -10.87 11.75 -14.03
N TYR A 138 -9.81 11.26 -13.39
CA TYR A 138 -9.92 10.74 -12.03
C TYR A 138 -10.11 11.85 -11.00
N SER A 139 -10.79 11.52 -9.92
CA SER A 139 -10.79 12.29 -8.68
C SER A 139 -9.70 11.79 -7.74
N ALA A 140 -9.31 12.59 -6.74
CA ALA A 140 -8.46 12.11 -5.66
C ALA A 140 -9.12 10.89 -4.99
N HIS A 141 -8.30 9.93 -4.57
CA HIS A 141 -8.72 8.71 -3.87
C HIS A 141 -9.64 7.77 -4.68
N GLN A 142 -9.68 7.92 -5.99
CA GLN A 142 -10.50 7.07 -6.87
C GLN A 142 -9.84 5.73 -7.22
N GLY A 143 -8.71 5.42 -6.62
CA GLY A 143 -7.98 4.16 -6.76
C GLY A 143 -6.99 3.99 -5.62
N LEU A 144 -6.43 2.79 -5.53
CA LEU A 144 -5.37 2.48 -4.59
C LEU A 144 -4.26 1.68 -5.26
N ALA A 145 -3.07 1.69 -4.67
CA ALA A 145 -1.97 0.82 -5.06
C ALA A 145 -1.40 0.10 -3.82
N LEU A 146 -1.01 -1.16 -4.03
CA LEU A 146 -0.23 -1.96 -3.10
C LEU A 146 1.09 -2.32 -3.80
N GLU A 147 2.17 -1.70 -3.37
CA GLU A 147 3.45 -1.74 -4.06
C GLU A 147 4.44 -2.57 -3.25
N THR A 148 4.75 -3.78 -3.70
CA THR A 148 5.63 -4.68 -2.97
C THR A 148 7.08 -4.34 -3.22
N GLU A 149 7.82 -4.04 -2.15
CA GLU A 149 9.15 -3.44 -2.25
C GLU A 149 10.04 -3.73 -1.04
N PHE A 150 11.25 -3.18 -1.01
CA PHE A 150 11.99 -2.91 0.22
C PHE A 150 11.47 -1.61 0.82
N LEU A 151 11.68 -1.39 2.12
CA LEU A 151 11.31 -0.11 2.72
C LEU A 151 11.96 1.06 1.96
N PRO A 152 11.20 2.12 1.67
CA PRO A 152 11.74 3.32 1.03
C PRO A 152 12.95 3.85 1.81
N ASP A 153 13.96 4.33 1.09
CA ASP A 153 15.23 4.81 1.64
C ASP A 153 16.10 3.74 2.35
N CYS A 154 15.77 2.45 2.21
CA CYS A 154 16.54 1.37 2.85
C CYS A 154 18.06 1.37 2.55
N PRO A 155 18.57 1.87 1.40
CA PRO A 155 20.02 1.97 1.19
C PRO A 155 20.74 2.84 2.21
N ASN A 156 20.06 3.82 2.80
CA ASN A 156 20.59 4.75 3.79
C ASN A 156 20.36 4.28 5.23
N HIS A 157 19.61 3.19 5.42
CA HIS A 157 19.22 2.65 6.72
C HIS A 157 19.63 1.18 6.90
N PRO A 158 20.94 0.90 6.98
CA PRO A 158 21.43 -0.48 7.14
C PRO A 158 21.01 -1.13 8.48
N GLU A 159 20.57 -0.33 9.44
CA GLU A 159 20.04 -0.77 10.73
C GLU A 159 18.60 -1.33 10.65
N TRP A 160 17.88 -1.07 9.57
CA TRP A 160 16.52 -1.59 9.42
C TRP A 160 16.50 -3.09 9.17
N PRO A 161 15.47 -3.79 9.64
CA PRO A 161 15.27 -5.17 9.27
C PRO A 161 15.19 -5.31 7.74
N GLU A 162 15.95 -6.29 7.20
CA GLU A 162 15.94 -6.56 5.75
C GLU A 162 16.44 -5.40 4.85
N ALA A 163 17.33 -4.57 5.38
CA ALA A 163 17.91 -3.45 4.64
C ALA A 163 18.80 -3.86 3.44
N ASN A 164 19.03 -5.16 3.22
CA ASN A 164 19.81 -5.63 2.07
C ASN A 164 19.02 -5.52 0.75
N CYS A 165 18.90 -4.28 0.26
CA CYS A 165 18.22 -3.94 -0.99
C CYS A 165 19.19 -3.83 -2.19
N TRP A 166 20.47 -4.17 -1.99
CA TRP A 166 21.51 -4.09 -3.01
C TRP A 166 21.54 -5.35 -3.87
N VAL A 167 21.77 -5.16 -5.16
CA VAL A 167 22.14 -6.22 -6.10
C VAL A 167 23.56 -5.96 -6.57
N LEU A 168 24.49 -6.81 -6.20
CA LEU A 168 25.88 -6.66 -6.56
C LEU A 168 26.17 -7.19 -7.96
N PRO A 169 27.27 -6.75 -8.62
CA PRO A 169 27.68 -7.31 -9.90
C PRO A 169 27.82 -8.84 -9.87
N GLY A 170 27.12 -9.51 -10.78
CA GLY A 170 27.09 -10.98 -10.84
C GLY A 170 25.93 -11.63 -10.10
N GLU A 171 25.20 -10.89 -9.28
CA GLU A 171 23.97 -11.38 -8.64
C GLU A 171 22.75 -11.26 -9.56
N THR A 172 21.76 -12.08 -9.31
CA THR A 172 20.49 -12.05 -10.03
C THR A 172 19.37 -11.56 -9.10
N TYR A 173 18.76 -10.45 -9.43
CA TYR A 173 17.55 -10.00 -8.75
C TYR A 173 16.35 -10.87 -9.15
N ARG A 174 15.63 -11.37 -8.14
CA ARG A 174 14.39 -12.12 -8.32
C ARG A 174 13.32 -11.58 -7.38
N HIS A 175 12.14 -11.38 -7.92
CA HIS A 175 10.97 -10.90 -7.20
C HIS A 175 9.74 -11.62 -7.73
N ALA A 176 8.78 -11.91 -6.85
CA ALA A 176 7.46 -12.42 -7.19
C ALA A 176 6.39 -11.71 -6.35
N THR A 177 5.31 -11.37 -7.00
CA THR A 177 4.07 -10.86 -6.41
C THR A 177 2.89 -11.48 -7.14
#